data_1d99d1aab6da35afe50540021b180f70
#
_entry.id   1d99d1aab6da35afe50540021b180f70
#
_cell.length_a   1.000
_cell.length_b   1.000
_cell.length_c   1.000
_cell.angle_alpha   90.00
_cell.angle_beta   90.00
_cell.angle_gamma   90.00
#
_symmetry.space_group_name_H-M   'P 1'
#
loop_
_entity.id
_entity.type
_entity.pdbx_description
1 polymer ?
#
loop_
_entity_poly.entity_id
_entity_poly.type
_entity_poly.pdbx_seq_one_letter_code
_entity_poly.pdbx_strand_id
1 'polypeptide(L)'
;MRKQQDDKFLENKWVVRGLSFLISLLLFTYVYSENYGWSTSTSNSSISTSKRETISNVPIQVNIDTDEYFISGLPETVVLTLNGPESVLVQTISAADYRIVTENLDELGPGTHTIQLTAENLSNEIDYAITPSRVNVVIEERVAIESPVEVRFDESLVDPKYLAGVPELSVDTVMLTGPASTISRVDSVYVTVAAENGLTNTVNMNTVVQVVDASGNKLNVSVDPQEISVRIPISLYGKKVPLVIQQIGVPLEGKVYTIDVDGEASVTLTGDKSILADIDEVFLPVSVTGVESNTTQTLTIPVVNDTLTATPTTIKVNIRVSNAAETPADSETTADEGESSSSADESSAIASSASDNPKSEEDQSDSSS
;
A
#
# COMPACT_ATOMS: atom_id res chain seq x y z
N MET A 1 27.38 -22.88 116.13
CA MET A 1 27.44 -24.32 115.91
C MET A 1 26.50 -24.73 114.80
N ARG A 2 27.01 -24.94 113.64
CA ARG A 2 26.43 -25.90 112.67
C ARG A 2 27.54 -26.27 111.68
N LYS A 3 27.98 -27.41 111.89
CA LYS A 3 29.07 -28.06 111.18
C LYS A 3 28.55 -29.09 110.22
N GLN A 4 29.16 -29.10 109.05
CA GLN A 4 29.49 -30.26 108.21
C GLN A 4 28.42 -31.37 108.06
N GLN A 5 27.82 -31.37 106.86
CA GLN A 5 27.17 -32.56 106.33
C GLN A 5 27.22 -32.66 104.81
N ASP A 6 28.25 -32.08 104.21
CA ASP A 6 28.28 -32.04 102.74
C ASP A 6 29.36 -32.94 102.07
N ASP A 7 30.21 -33.65 102.87
CA ASP A 7 31.31 -34.40 102.23
C ASP A 7 31.05 -35.84 101.88
N LYS A 8 29.83 -36.41 102.20
CA LYS A 8 29.53 -37.84 101.94
C LYS A 8 28.91 -38.13 100.56
N PHE A 9 28.48 -37.08 99.84
CA PHE A 9 27.94 -37.29 98.51
C PHE A 9 29.00 -37.51 97.42
N LEU A 10 30.20 -36.96 97.61
CA LEU A 10 31.29 -37.13 96.65
C LEU A 10 32.12 -38.37 96.79
N GLU A 11 31.98 -39.10 97.91
CA GLU A 11 32.68 -40.40 98.14
C GLU A 11 31.98 -41.61 97.52
N ASN A 12 30.74 -41.47 97.10
CA ASN A 12 29.99 -42.53 96.46
C ASN A 12 30.37 -42.66 94.99
N LYS A 13 31.11 -43.69 94.65
CA LYS A 13 31.61 -43.95 93.27
C LYS A 13 30.50 -43.95 92.24
N TRP A 14 29.25 -44.23 92.58
CA TRP A 14 28.08 -44.18 91.71
C TRP A 14 27.62 -42.79 91.49
N VAL A 15 27.68 -41.91 92.47
CA VAL A 15 27.29 -40.49 92.33
C VAL A 15 28.30 -39.75 91.45
N VAL A 16 29.61 -40.01 91.64
CA VAL A 16 30.64 -39.41 90.78
C VAL A 16 30.50 -39.88 89.35
N ARG A 17 30.18 -41.14 89.08
CA ARG A 17 29.91 -41.64 87.74
C ARG A 17 28.67 -41.02 87.15
N GLY A 18 27.59 -40.86 87.92
CA GLY A 18 26.37 -40.18 87.49
C GLY A 18 26.58 -38.72 87.18
N LEU A 19 27.35 -38.01 88.02
CA LEU A 19 27.70 -36.61 87.80
C LEU A 19 28.56 -36.41 86.54
N SER A 20 29.56 -37.35 86.39
CA SER A 20 30.42 -37.31 85.17
C SER A 20 29.65 -37.55 83.89
N PHE A 21 28.65 -38.46 83.91
CA PHE A 21 27.79 -38.73 82.80
C PHE A 21 26.89 -37.51 82.48
N LEU A 22 26.36 -36.86 83.54
CA LEU A 22 25.53 -35.69 83.42
C LEU A 22 26.30 -34.48 82.77
N ILE A 23 27.55 -34.27 83.24
CA ILE A 23 28.46 -33.24 82.67
C ILE A 23 28.82 -33.60 81.24
N SER A 24 29.10 -34.87 80.94
CA SER A 24 29.37 -35.30 79.56
C SER A 24 28.18 -35.11 78.65
N LEU A 25 26.96 -35.47 79.19
CA LEU A 25 25.72 -35.23 78.42
C LEU A 25 25.45 -33.75 78.21
N LEU A 26 25.73 -32.89 79.18
CA LEU A 26 25.56 -31.44 79.08
C LEU A 26 26.56 -30.80 78.11
N LEU A 27 27.81 -31.26 78.13
CA LEU A 27 28.82 -30.89 77.17
C LEU A 27 28.46 -31.40 75.75
N PHE A 28 27.96 -32.64 75.66
CA PHE A 28 27.50 -33.16 74.36
C PHE A 28 26.34 -32.38 73.82
N THR A 29 25.32 -32.06 74.63
CA THR A 29 24.19 -31.24 74.20
C THR A 29 24.61 -29.81 73.88
N TYR A 30 25.60 -29.26 74.60
CA TYR A 30 26.17 -27.95 74.30
C TYR A 30 26.90 -27.93 72.93
N VAL A 31 27.83 -28.92 72.75
CA VAL A 31 28.55 -29.07 71.48
C VAL A 31 27.61 -29.44 70.31
N TYR A 32 26.61 -30.27 70.58
CA TYR A 32 25.60 -30.64 69.61
C TYR A 32 24.75 -29.45 69.25
N SER A 33 24.36 -28.58 70.19
CA SER A 33 23.64 -27.30 69.95
C SER A 33 24.47 -26.31 69.19
N GLU A 34 25.79 -26.24 69.42
CA GLU A 34 26.69 -25.41 68.66
C GLU A 34 26.92 -25.92 67.22
N ASN A 35 27.01 -27.27 67.09
CA ASN A 35 27.34 -27.84 65.74
C ASN A 35 26.10 -28.17 64.89
N TYR A 36 24.96 -28.38 65.51
CA TYR A 36 23.67 -28.65 64.84
C TYR A 36 22.58 -27.69 65.29
N GLY A 37 22.98 -26.53 65.80
CA GLY A 37 22.28 -25.36 66.25
C GLY A 37 20.78 -25.26 65.98
N TRP A 38 20.01 -25.31 67.07
CA TRP A 38 18.74 -24.59 67.06
C TRP A 38 19.06 -23.10 67.23
N SER A 39 19.27 -22.45 66.10
CA SER A 39 19.52 -21.01 66.04
C SER A 39 18.26 -20.27 66.45
N THR A 40 18.13 -19.94 67.72
CA THR A 40 17.35 -18.80 68.13
C THR A 40 18.15 -17.56 67.77
N SER A 41 17.87 -17.02 66.61
CA SER A 41 18.47 -15.80 66.09
C SER A 41 18.09 -14.61 66.97
N THR A 42 19.00 -14.26 67.83
CA THR A 42 19.09 -12.87 68.28
C THR A 42 20.38 -12.32 67.70
N SER A 43 20.31 -11.99 66.46
CA SER A 43 21.43 -11.46 65.68
C SER A 43 21.36 -9.98 65.58
N ASN A 44 22.25 -9.32 66.29
CA ASN A 44 22.85 -8.08 65.83
C ASN A 44 24.21 -8.43 65.23
N SER A 45 24.21 -9.09 64.13
CA SER A 45 25.30 -9.12 63.16
C SER A 45 24.69 -8.79 61.84
N SER A 46 25.00 -7.68 61.25
CA SER A 46 24.78 -7.29 59.85
C SER A 46 25.50 -8.30 58.93
N ILE A 47 25.02 -9.56 58.90
CA ILE A 47 25.30 -10.45 57.80
C ILE A 47 24.35 -9.96 56.69
N SER A 48 24.89 -9.23 55.74
CA SER A 48 24.19 -8.86 54.50
C SER A 48 23.65 -10.15 53.89
N THR A 49 22.36 -10.41 54.14
CA THR A 49 21.68 -11.57 53.54
C THR A 49 21.60 -11.31 52.05
N SER A 50 22.39 -12.06 51.31
CA SER A 50 22.30 -12.01 49.86
C SER A 50 20.93 -12.47 49.44
N LYS A 51 20.18 -11.64 48.77
CA LYS A 51 18.83 -11.88 48.24
C LYS A 51 18.86 -11.90 46.73
N ARG A 52 18.00 -12.70 46.15
CA ARG A 52 17.79 -12.73 44.68
C ARG A 52 16.44 -12.15 44.38
N GLU A 53 16.41 -11.18 43.44
CA GLU A 53 15.20 -10.59 42.94
C GLU A 53 15.18 -10.69 41.40
N THR A 54 14.01 -10.90 40.82
CA THR A 54 13.84 -11.04 39.38
C THR A 54 12.88 -9.99 38.89
N ILE A 55 13.34 -9.21 37.94
CA ILE A 55 12.59 -8.12 37.32
C ILE A 55 12.27 -8.55 35.88
N SER A 56 11.01 -8.65 35.56
CA SER A 56 10.53 -9.01 34.23
C SER A 56 10.23 -7.76 33.39
N ASN A 57 10.24 -7.93 32.08
CA ASN A 57 9.88 -6.87 31.12
C ASN A 57 10.78 -5.62 31.19
N VAL A 58 12.08 -5.82 31.38
CA VAL A 58 13.06 -4.71 31.34
C VAL A 58 13.33 -4.39 29.87
N PRO A 59 13.11 -3.13 29.43
CA PRO A 59 13.35 -2.74 28.05
C PRO A 59 14.84 -2.72 27.74
N ILE A 60 15.18 -3.02 26.49
CA ILE A 60 16.57 -2.95 26.00
C ILE A 60 16.77 -1.62 25.32
N GLN A 61 17.84 -0.91 25.67
CA GLN A 61 18.32 0.27 24.96
C GLN A 61 19.35 -0.18 23.93
N VAL A 62 19.05 0.12 22.67
CA VAL A 62 19.92 -0.25 21.55
C VAL A 62 20.90 0.88 21.32
N ASN A 63 22.19 0.54 21.22
CA ASN A 63 23.26 1.47 20.88
C ASN A 63 23.64 1.29 19.40
N ILE A 64 22.86 1.94 18.52
CA ILE A 64 23.02 1.91 17.07
C ILE A 64 22.52 3.24 16.48
N ASP A 65 23.12 3.69 15.38
CA ASP A 65 22.59 4.80 14.61
C ASP A 65 21.34 4.34 13.85
N THR A 66 20.17 4.74 14.35
CA THR A 66 18.87 4.39 13.77
C THR A 66 18.56 5.14 12.47
N ASP A 67 19.35 6.16 12.12
CA ASP A 67 19.20 6.87 10.85
C ASP A 67 19.92 6.14 9.70
N GLU A 68 20.95 5.36 10.02
CA GLU A 68 21.74 4.60 9.06
C GLU A 68 21.37 3.10 9.03
N TYR A 69 20.99 2.52 10.18
CA TYR A 69 20.75 1.10 10.30
C TYR A 69 19.37 0.76 10.83
N PHE A 70 18.91 -0.41 10.42
CA PHE A 70 17.73 -1.07 10.94
C PHE A 70 18.14 -2.37 11.61
N ILE A 71 17.63 -2.60 12.83
CA ILE A 71 17.91 -3.83 13.58
C ILE A 71 16.65 -4.68 13.72
N SER A 72 16.79 -5.97 13.50
CA SER A 72 15.73 -6.96 13.68
C SER A 72 16.21 -8.15 14.51
N GLY A 73 15.27 -8.90 15.09
CA GLY A 73 15.58 -10.07 15.93
C GLY A 73 15.86 -9.73 17.40
N LEU A 74 15.90 -8.46 17.79
CA LEU A 74 16.04 -8.06 19.18
C LEU A 74 14.68 -8.17 19.90
N PRO A 75 14.58 -8.84 21.06
CA PRO A 75 13.38 -8.81 21.88
C PRO A 75 13.18 -7.42 22.50
N GLU A 76 11.93 -6.98 22.62
CA GLU A 76 11.61 -5.67 23.22
C GLU A 76 12.00 -5.60 24.70
N THR A 77 11.93 -6.72 25.41
CA THR A 77 12.20 -6.80 26.85
C THR A 77 12.94 -8.08 27.21
N VAL A 78 13.64 -8.03 28.32
CA VAL A 78 14.35 -9.17 28.93
C VAL A 78 14.02 -9.31 30.41
N VAL A 79 14.44 -10.44 30.97
CA VAL A 79 14.36 -10.69 32.42
C VAL A 79 15.71 -10.41 33.04
N LEU A 80 15.74 -9.51 34.03
CA LEU A 80 16.91 -9.16 34.81
C LEU A 80 16.82 -9.81 36.20
N THR A 81 17.78 -10.65 36.52
CA THR A 81 17.90 -11.24 37.86
C THR A 81 19.07 -10.56 38.58
N LEU A 82 18.78 -9.99 39.73
CA LEU A 82 19.74 -9.31 40.61
C LEU A 82 20.00 -10.17 41.84
N ASN A 83 21.25 -10.21 42.29
CA ASN A 83 21.67 -10.94 43.50
C ASN A 83 22.64 -10.06 44.30
N GLY A 84 22.33 -9.77 45.56
CA GLY A 84 23.14 -8.87 46.37
C GLY A 84 22.53 -8.57 47.74
N PRO A 85 23.11 -7.66 48.51
CA PRO A 85 22.58 -7.23 49.79
C PRO A 85 21.18 -6.69 49.68
N GLU A 86 20.26 -7.11 50.53
CA GLU A 86 18.82 -6.72 50.45
C GLU A 86 18.62 -5.21 50.47
N SER A 87 19.39 -4.46 51.26
CA SER A 87 19.30 -3.00 51.33
C SER A 87 19.64 -2.33 49.99
N VAL A 88 20.67 -2.84 49.29
CA VAL A 88 21.13 -2.31 48.01
C VAL A 88 20.13 -2.68 46.89
N LEU A 89 19.62 -3.91 46.93
CA LEU A 89 18.60 -4.36 45.99
C LEU A 89 17.33 -3.52 46.06
N VAL A 90 16.81 -3.30 47.28
CA VAL A 90 15.59 -2.47 47.49
C VAL A 90 15.83 -1.03 46.99
N GLN A 91 17.01 -0.46 47.26
CA GLN A 91 17.34 0.88 46.76
C GLN A 91 17.41 0.90 45.24
N THR A 92 18.10 -0.04 44.59
CA THR A 92 18.25 -0.12 43.14
C THR A 92 16.91 -0.32 42.44
N ILE A 93 16.07 -1.22 42.96
CA ILE A 93 14.74 -1.50 42.38
C ILE A 93 13.83 -0.27 42.55
N SER A 94 13.90 0.41 43.74
CA SER A 94 13.08 1.58 43.98
C SER A 94 13.51 2.80 43.17
N ALA A 95 14.80 2.96 42.90
CA ALA A 95 15.33 4.01 42.03
C ALA A 95 15.00 3.76 40.55
N ALA A 96 14.89 2.50 40.15
CA ALA A 96 14.62 2.05 38.77
C ALA A 96 15.53 2.72 37.70
N ASP A 97 16.79 3.00 38.06
CA ASP A 97 17.76 3.69 37.19
C ASP A 97 18.68 2.72 36.41
N TYR A 98 18.48 1.43 36.60
CA TYR A 98 19.21 0.40 35.84
C TYR A 98 18.72 0.34 34.38
N ARG A 99 19.66 0.05 33.47
CA ARG A 99 19.41 -0.05 32.03
C ARG A 99 20.04 -1.30 31.47
N ILE A 100 19.33 -1.93 30.55
CA ILE A 100 19.89 -3.01 29.74
C ILE A 100 20.29 -2.40 28.41
N VAL A 101 21.55 -2.52 28.04
CA VAL A 101 22.11 -1.93 26.82
C VAL A 101 22.77 -3.00 25.96
N THR A 102 22.75 -2.77 24.66
CA THR A 102 23.60 -3.53 23.73
C THR A 102 25.02 -2.95 23.72
N GLU A 103 25.99 -3.74 23.27
CA GLU A 103 27.25 -3.19 22.82
C GLU A 103 27.07 -2.18 21.66
N ASN A 104 28.09 -1.43 21.30
CA ASN A 104 28.03 -0.54 20.13
C ASN A 104 27.89 -1.38 18.85
N LEU A 105 26.73 -1.27 18.20
CA LEU A 105 26.41 -2.06 17.02
C LEU A 105 26.88 -1.43 15.71
N ASP A 106 27.17 -0.13 15.69
CA ASP A 106 27.65 0.56 14.49
C ASP A 106 28.98 -0.02 13.97
N GLU A 107 29.82 -0.51 14.90
CA GLU A 107 31.11 -1.11 14.55
C GLU A 107 30.98 -2.51 13.93
N LEU A 108 29.84 -3.19 14.10
CA LEU A 108 29.62 -4.54 13.58
C LEU A 108 29.24 -4.51 12.09
N GLY A 109 28.61 -3.43 11.61
CA GLY A 109 28.12 -3.29 10.25
C GLY A 109 26.98 -4.23 9.88
N PRO A 110 26.48 -4.16 8.64
CA PRO A 110 25.39 -5.00 8.16
C PRO A 110 25.71 -6.50 8.23
N GLY A 111 24.74 -7.32 8.67
CA GLY A 111 24.90 -8.77 8.79
C GLY A 111 24.16 -9.38 9.97
N THR A 112 24.36 -10.68 10.17
CA THR A 112 23.81 -11.40 11.32
C THR A 112 24.88 -11.51 12.41
N HIS A 113 24.59 -10.98 13.57
CA HIS A 113 25.52 -10.91 14.70
C HIS A 113 24.89 -11.52 15.96
N THR A 114 25.75 -12.13 16.79
CA THR A 114 25.35 -12.56 18.13
C THR A 114 25.89 -11.53 19.12
N ILE A 115 25.01 -10.72 19.67
CA ILE A 115 25.34 -9.64 20.60
C ILE A 115 25.14 -10.08 22.05
N GLN A 116 25.89 -9.46 22.96
CA GLN A 116 25.75 -9.64 24.40
C GLN A 116 25.04 -8.44 25.01
N LEU A 117 24.06 -8.72 25.88
CA LEU A 117 23.37 -7.69 26.64
C LEU A 117 24.11 -7.45 27.96
N THR A 118 24.24 -6.19 28.33
CA THR A 118 24.85 -5.74 29.58
C THR A 118 23.89 -4.87 30.38
N ALA A 119 24.03 -4.90 31.70
CA ALA A 119 23.27 -4.02 32.57
C ALA A 119 24.16 -2.90 33.05
N GLU A 120 23.66 -1.68 32.94
CA GLU A 120 24.33 -0.46 33.41
C GLU A 120 23.61 0.13 34.62
N ASN A 121 24.28 1.06 35.32
CA ASN A 121 23.79 1.75 36.50
C ASN A 121 23.44 0.81 37.68
N LEU A 122 24.13 -0.33 37.78
CA LEU A 122 24.05 -1.22 38.93
C LEU A 122 25.20 -0.95 39.90
N SER A 123 24.92 -1.11 41.20
CA SER A 123 25.95 -1.08 42.23
C SER A 123 26.93 -2.23 42.06
N ASN A 124 28.22 -2.02 42.31
CA ASN A 124 29.26 -3.04 42.28
C ASN A 124 29.03 -4.18 43.32
N GLU A 125 28.08 -4.00 44.24
CA GLU A 125 27.68 -5.01 45.25
C GLU A 125 26.57 -5.93 44.72
N ILE A 126 26.07 -5.72 43.52
CA ILE A 126 24.99 -6.50 42.89
C ILE A 126 25.57 -7.29 41.73
N ASP A 127 25.45 -8.61 41.83
CA ASP A 127 25.63 -9.49 40.69
C ASP A 127 24.34 -9.56 39.88
N TYR A 128 24.47 -9.59 38.57
CA TYR A 128 23.29 -9.65 37.69
C TYR A 128 23.38 -10.77 36.66
N ALA A 129 22.24 -11.26 36.24
CA ALA A 129 22.08 -12.16 35.11
C ALA A 129 20.91 -11.71 34.25
N ILE A 130 21.12 -11.63 32.93
CA ILE A 130 20.11 -11.25 31.94
C ILE A 130 19.66 -12.52 31.19
N THR A 131 18.37 -12.69 31.02
CA THR A 131 17.81 -13.84 30.27
C THR A 131 16.89 -13.34 29.16
N PRO A 132 17.24 -13.56 27.87
CA PRO A 132 18.51 -14.15 27.40
C PRO A 132 19.70 -13.18 27.55
N SER A 133 20.91 -13.69 27.80
CA SER A 133 22.13 -12.88 27.91
C SER A 133 22.76 -12.58 26.55
N ARG A 134 22.45 -13.39 25.53
CA ARG A 134 22.89 -13.23 24.15
C ARG A 134 21.70 -13.33 23.21
N VAL A 135 21.70 -12.50 22.18
CA VAL A 135 20.64 -12.43 21.20
C VAL A 135 21.25 -12.40 19.81
N ASN A 136 20.63 -13.11 18.87
CA ASN A 136 20.98 -13.02 17.46
C ASN A 136 20.18 -11.88 16.84
N VAL A 137 20.86 -10.92 16.28
CA VAL A 137 20.29 -9.76 15.60
C VAL A 137 20.74 -9.72 14.16
N VAL A 138 19.89 -9.16 13.31
CA VAL A 138 20.24 -8.84 11.93
C VAL A 138 20.27 -7.33 11.80
N ILE A 139 21.44 -6.79 11.44
CA ILE A 139 21.67 -5.38 11.15
C ILE A 139 21.61 -5.21 9.64
N GLU A 140 20.77 -4.33 9.15
CA GLU A 140 20.62 -4.02 7.74
C GLU A 140 20.71 -2.52 7.52
N GLU A 141 21.23 -2.09 6.37
CA GLU A 141 21.18 -0.70 5.97
C GLU A 141 19.74 -0.20 5.86
N ARG A 142 19.50 0.99 6.35
CA ARG A 142 18.24 1.68 6.20
C ARG A 142 18.21 2.38 4.85
N VAL A 143 17.32 1.93 3.99
CA VAL A 143 17.17 2.45 2.63
C VAL A 143 15.87 3.24 2.54
N ALA A 144 15.93 4.39 1.88
CA ALA A 144 14.79 5.20 1.53
C ALA A 144 14.68 5.28 0.01
N ILE A 145 13.49 4.96 -0.53
CA ILE A 145 13.17 5.07 -1.95
C ILE A 145 11.87 5.84 -2.15
N GLU A 146 11.77 6.56 -3.24
CA GLU A 146 10.53 7.16 -3.71
C GLU A 146 9.80 6.19 -4.63
N SER A 147 8.51 5.98 -4.40
CA SER A 147 7.70 5.05 -5.17
C SER A 147 6.37 5.67 -5.59
N PRO A 148 5.93 5.48 -6.84
CA PRO A 148 4.62 5.92 -7.30
C PRO A 148 3.51 5.13 -6.61
N VAL A 149 2.36 5.79 -6.43
CA VAL A 149 1.18 5.17 -5.81
C VAL A 149 0.14 4.88 -6.86
N GLU A 150 -0.32 3.64 -6.93
CA GLU A 150 -1.41 3.20 -7.78
C GLU A 150 -2.76 3.31 -7.05
N VAL A 151 -3.82 3.66 -7.78
CA VAL A 151 -5.18 3.64 -7.24
C VAL A 151 -5.88 2.36 -7.68
N ARG A 152 -6.35 1.59 -6.72
CA ARG A 152 -7.21 0.43 -6.97
C ARG A 152 -8.65 0.79 -6.64
N PHE A 153 -9.44 0.93 -7.69
CA PHE A 153 -10.87 1.25 -7.64
C PHE A 153 -11.64 0.27 -8.50
N ASP A 154 -12.76 -0.22 -7.98
CA ASP A 154 -13.65 -1.12 -8.72
C ASP A 154 -14.69 -0.26 -9.48
N GLU A 155 -14.51 -0.13 -10.79
CA GLU A 155 -15.43 0.61 -11.65
C GLU A 155 -16.84 0.02 -11.68
N SER A 156 -17.05 -1.24 -11.31
CA SER A 156 -18.37 -1.87 -11.24
C SER A 156 -19.27 -1.27 -10.17
N LEU A 157 -18.69 -0.51 -9.23
CA LEU A 157 -19.43 0.21 -8.19
C LEU A 157 -20.13 1.48 -8.73
N VAL A 158 -19.75 1.95 -9.91
CA VAL A 158 -20.34 3.14 -10.54
C VAL A 158 -21.68 2.79 -11.17
N ASP A 159 -22.68 3.67 -10.99
CA ASP A 159 -23.99 3.50 -11.64
C ASP A 159 -23.80 3.46 -13.19
N PRO A 160 -24.51 2.56 -13.91
CA PRO A 160 -24.35 2.36 -15.36
C PRO A 160 -24.50 3.61 -16.22
N LYS A 161 -25.15 4.66 -15.69
CA LYS A 161 -25.31 5.96 -16.39
C LYS A 161 -24.10 6.89 -16.22
N TYR A 162 -23.14 6.51 -15.39
CA TYR A 162 -21.99 7.32 -15.04
C TYR A 162 -20.69 6.65 -15.43
N LEU A 163 -19.64 7.44 -15.48
CA LEU A 163 -18.27 7.03 -15.76
C LEU A 163 -17.36 7.58 -14.68
N ALA A 164 -16.48 6.73 -14.17
CA ALA A 164 -15.37 7.17 -13.36
C ALA A 164 -14.30 7.81 -14.26
N GLY A 165 -13.89 9.00 -13.91
CA GLY A 165 -12.73 9.65 -14.51
C GLY A 165 -11.42 9.14 -13.93
N VAL A 166 -10.32 9.74 -14.39
CA VAL A 166 -8.99 9.42 -13.87
C VAL A 166 -8.90 9.81 -12.39
N PRO A 167 -8.49 8.88 -11.50
CA PRO A 167 -8.26 9.22 -10.09
C PRO A 167 -7.20 10.30 -9.94
N GLU A 168 -7.48 11.26 -9.07
CA GLU A 168 -6.58 12.34 -8.68
C GLU A 168 -6.07 12.05 -7.27
N LEU A 169 -4.75 12.03 -7.07
CA LEU A 169 -4.11 11.84 -5.78
C LEU A 169 -3.63 13.18 -5.23
N SER A 170 -3.62 13.33 -3.91
CA SER A 170 -2.99 14.49 -3.26
C SER A 170 -1.47 14.49 -3.39
N VAL A 171 -0.88 13.29 -3.53
CA VAL A 171 0.54 13.06 -3.75
C VAL A 171 0.69 11.83 -4.64
N ASP A 172 1.43 11.95 -5.72
CA ASP A 172 1.60 10.86 -6.71
C ASP A 172 2.67 9.85 -6.30
N THR A 173 3.61 10.26 -5.43
CA THR A 173 4.72 9.42 -4.94
C THR A 173 4.81 9.50 -3.42
N VAL A 174 5.29 8.41 -2.80
CA VAL A 174 5.54 8.33 -1.36
C VAL A 174 6.96 7.87 -1.10
N MET A 175 7.53 8.33 0.01
CA MET A 175 8.82 7.86 0.48
C MET A 175 8.64 6.58 1.29
N LEU A 176 9.30 5.51 0.87
CA LEU A 176 9.35 4.23 1.58
C LEU A 176 10.70 4.13 2.28
N THR A 177 10.68 3.86 3.58
CA THR A 177 11.89 3.68 4.37
C THR A 177 11.85 2.38 5.14
N GLY A 178 12.91 1.60 5.09
CA GLY A 178 12.99 0.30 5.78
C GLY A 178 14.31 -0.42 5.55
N PRO A 179 14.41 -1.69 6.04
CA PRO A 179 15.57 -2.54 5.79
C PRO A 179 15.78 -2.78 4.30
N ALA A 180 17.03 -2.78 3.85
CA ALA A 180 17.39 -2.97 2.44
C ALA A 180 16.76 -4.25 1.85
N SER A 181 16.75 -5.36 2.60
CA SER A 181 16.15 -6.63 2.20
C SER A 181 14.63 -6.55 2.01
N THR A 182 13.94 -5.70 2.78
CA THR A 182 12.49 -5.49 2.68
C THR A 182 12.18 -4.56 1.52
N ILE A 183 12.91 -3.45 1.41
CA ILE A 183 12.73 -2.47 0.32
C ILE A 183 12.96 -3.11 -1.05
N SER A 184 13.98 -3.98 -1.19
CA SER A 184 14.24 -4.69 -2.46
C SER A 184 13.15 -5.66 -2.90
N ARG A 185 12.23 -6.05 -2.02
CA ARG A 185 11.07 -6.91 -2.32
C ARG A 185 9.81 -6.14 -2.65
N VAL A 186 9.82 -4.82 -2.55
CA VAL A 186 8.66 -3.98 -2.91
C VAL A 186 8.36 -4.17 -4.40
N ASP A 187 7.15 -4.59 -4.71
CA ASP A 187 6.64 -4.78 -6.06
C ASP A 187 5.64 -3.70 -6.42
N SER A 188 4.65 -3.46 -5.56
CA SER A 188 3.67 -2.40 -5.82
C SER A 188 3.28 -1.64 -4.56
N VAL A 189 2.99 -0.34 -4.77
CA VAL A 189 2.49 0.59 -3.76
C VAL A 189 1.15 1.11 -4.24
N TYR A 190 0.11 0.89 -3.46
CA TYR A 190 -1.23 1.26 -3.89
C TYR A 190 -2.13 1.71 -2.74
N VAL A 191 -3.20 2.37 -3.11
CA VAL A 191 -4.33 2.68 -2.25
C VAL A 191 -5.59 2.03 -2.77
N THR A 192 -6.46 1.60 -1.89
CA THR A 192 -7.75 1.01 -2.27
C THR A 192 -8.87 1.96 -1.90
N VAL A 193 -9.68 2.29 -2.90
CA VAL A 193 -10.88 3.09 -2.71
C VAL A 193 -12.06 2.16 -2.54
N ALA A 194 -12.55 2.06 -1.30
CA ALA A 194 -13.75 1.31 -0.97
C ALA A 194 -14.97 2.23 -1.05
N ALA A 195 -15.98 1.86 -1.82
CA ALA A 195 -17.20 2.63 -1.96
C ALA A 195 -18.42 1.70 -2.06
N GLU A 196 -19.61 2.25 -1.89
CA GLU A 196 -20.87 1.51 -2.05
C GLU A 196 -21.26 1.43 -3.53
N ASN A 197 -22.08 0.42 -3.87
CA ASN A 197 -22.62 0.26 -5.22
C ASN A 197 -23.57 1.42 -5.59
N GLY A 198 -23.59 1.78 -6.87
CA GLY A 198 -24.48 2.81 -7.39
C GLY A 198 -23.93 4.23 -7.24
N LEU A 199 -22.61 4.40 -7.37
CA LEU A 199 -21.96 5.70 -7.30
C LEU A 199 -22.43 6.61 -8.43
N THR A 200 -22.90 7.81 -8.05
CA THR A 200 -23.35 8.86 -8.96
C THR A 200 -22.60 10.18 -8.77
N ASN A 201 -21.84 10.29 -7.70
CA ASN A 201 -21.13 11.50 -7.32
C ASN A 201 -19.64 11.24 -7.15
N THR A 202 -18.83 12.27 -7.34
CA THR A 202 -17.38 12.26 -7.10
C THR A 202 -17.07 11.69 -5.72
N VAL A 203 -16.18 10.69 -5.67
CA VAL A 203 -15.67 10.11 -4.43
C VAL A 203 -14.46 10.90 -3.98
N ASN A 204 -14.46 11.31 -2.71
CA ASN A 204 -13.30 11.93 -2.06
C ASN A 204 -13.09 11.21 -0.74
N MET A 205 -11.92 10.62 -0.53
CA MET A 205 -11.60 9.94 0.71
C MET A 205 -10.11 9.94 1.01
N ASN A 206 -9.77 9.85 2.30
CA ASN A 206 -8.40 9.58 2.73
C ASN A 206 -8.24 8.08 2.92
N THR A 207 -7.14 7.56 2.46
CA THR A 207 -6.86 6.13 2.53
C THR A 207 -5.38 5.88 2.83
N VAL A 208 -5.12 4.77 3.51
CA VAL A 208 -3.77 4.35 3.90
C VAL A 208 -3.08 3.69 2.72
N VAL A 209 -1.84 4.09 2.48
CA VAL A 209 -0.98 3.50 1.46
C VAL A 209 -0.59 2.08 1.86
N GLN A 210 -0.70 1.14 0.95
CA GLN A 210 -0.34 -0.26 1.13
C GLN A 210 0.86 -0.60 0.25
N VAL A 211 1.84 -1.26 0.86
CA VAL A 211 3.06 -1.73 0.20
C VAL A 211 3.08 -3.24 0.22
N VAL A 212 3.25 -3.87 -0.94
CA VAL A 212 3.23 -5.32 -1.08
C VAL A 212 4.39 -5.84 -1.91
N ASP A 213 4.71 -7.13 -1.70
CA ASP A 213 5.64 -7.87 -2.52
C ASP A 213 4.95 -8.49 -3.75
N ALA A 214 5.73 -9.11 -4.66
CA ALA A 214 5.24 -9.77 -5.87
C ALA A 214 4.23 -10.92 -5.60
N SER A 215 4.15 -11.41 -4.38
CA SER A 215 3.16 -12.42 -3.95
C SER A 215 1.90 -11.78 -3.33
N GLY A 216 1.85 -10.46 -3.22
CA GLY A 216 0.75 -9.72 -2.62
C GLY A 216 0.79 -9.66 -1.07
N ASN A 217 1.89 -10.09 -0.45
CA ASN A 217 2.04 -9.98 1.01
C ASN A 217 2.41 -8.55 1.39
N LYS A 218 1.79 -8.05 2.45
CA LYS A 218 2.13 -6.73 3.00
C LYS A 218 3.55 -6.71 3.54
N LEU A 219 4.29 -5.66 3.20
CA LEU A 219 5.61 -5.39 3.72
C LEU A 219 5.54 -4.38 4.86
N ASN A 220 6.34 -4.62 5.90
CA ASN A 220 6.45 -3.71 7.05
C ASN A 220 7.54 -2.68 6.76
N VAL A 221 7.15 -1.59 6.13
CA VAL A 221 8.01 -0.44 5.80
C VAL A 221 7.36 0.85 6.30
N SER A 222 8.16 1.86 6.61
CA SER A 222 7.66 3.19 6.91
C SER A 222 7.28 3.88 5.61
N VAL A 223 6.09 4.48 5.57
CA VAL A 223 5.56 5.19 4.41
C VAL A 223 5.30 6.64 4.79
N ASP A 224 5.80 7.58 4.01
CA ASP A 224 5.57 9.01 4.24
C ASP A 224 5.15 9.71 2.93
N PRO A 225 3.94 10.29 2.87
CA PRO A 225 2.88 10.24 3.88
C PRO A 225 2.21 8.86 3.96
N GLN A 226 1.78 8.48 5.15
CA GLN A 226 1.09 7.19 5.39
C GLN A 226 -0.33 7.18 4.85
N GLU A 227 -1.00 8.32 4.85
CA GLU A 227 -2.34 8.52 4.33
C GLU A 227 -2.34 9.57 3.22
N ILE A 228 -3.07 9.28 2.15
CA ILE A 228 -3.24 10.21 1.03
C ILE A 228 -4.71 10.39 0.70
N SER A 229 -5.06 11.55 0.17
CA SER A 229 -6.40 11.85 -0.31
C SER A 229 -6.53 11.41 -1.77
N VAL A 230 -7.60 10.68 -2.04
CA VAL A 230 -7.95 10.20 -3.39
C VAL A 230 -9.26 10.83 -3.80
N ARG A 231 -9.29 11.43 -4.99
CA ARG A 231 -10.49 11.96 -5.61
C ARG A 231 -10.76 11.24 -6.92
N ILE A 232 -11.93 10.62 -7.05
CA ILE A 232 -12.37 9.98 -8.29
C ILE A 232 -13.56 10.75 -8.81
N PRO A 233 -13.40 11.55 -9.88
CA PRO A 233 -14.50 12.28 -10.47
C PRO A 233 -15.47 11.32 -11.15
N ILE A 234 -16.76 11.43 -10.80
CA ILE A 234 -17.84 10.65 -11.40
C ILE A 234 -18.72 11.60 -12.21
N SER A 235 -18.90 11.31 -13.48
CA SER A 235 -19.68 12.12 -14.40
C SER A 235 -20.64 11.26 -15.20
N LEU A 236 -21.73 11.87 -15.71
CA LEU A 236 -22.64 11.19 -16.61
C LEU A 236 -21.89 10.67 -17.84
N TYR A 237 -22.14 9.43 -18.20
CA TYR A 237 -21.57 8.86 -19.42
C TYR A 237 -22.21 9.52 -20.64
N GLY A 238 -21.39 10.06 -21.53
CA GLY A 238 -21.82 10.72 -22.78
C GLY A 238 -21.10 10.15 -23.99
N LYS A 239 -21.89 9.82 -25.04
CA LYS A 239 -21.36 9.41 -26.35
C LYS A 239 -21.72 10.47 -27.39
N LYS A 240 -20.71 10.97 -28.10
CA LYS A 240 -20.93 11.88 -29.25
C LYS A 240 -21.24 11.03 -30.46
N VAL A 241 -22.40 11.28 -31.07
CA VAL A 241 -22.89 10.56 -32.27
C VAL A 241 -23.24 11.52 -33.37
N PRO A 242 -23.03 11.16 -34.66
CA PRO A 242 -23.43 11.96 -35.81
C PRO A 242 -24.93 12.04 -35.93
N LEU A 243 -25.42 13.18 -36.45
CA LEU A 243 -26.80 13.37 -36.86
C LEU A 243 -26.92 13.09 -38.36
N VAL A 244 -27.78 12.13 -38.68
CA VAL A 244 -28.11 11.80 -40.08
C VAL A 244 -29.47 12.43 -40.44
N ILE A 245 -29.47 13.33 -41.40
CA ILE A 245 -30.69 13.99 -41.86
C ILE A 245 -31.55 13.00 -42.63
N GLN A 246 -32.77 12.79 -42.19
CA GLN A 246 -33.78 11.99 -42.89
C GLN A 246 -34.86 12.91 -43.43
N GLN A 247 -34.85 13.14 -44.75
CA GLN A 247 -35.93 13.90 -45.40
C GLN A 247 -37.22 13.11 -45.34
N ILE A 248 -38.25 13.72 -44.81
CA ILE A 248 -39.61 13.15 -44.76
C ILE A 248 -40.61 14.07 -45.40
N GLY A 249 -41.78 13.51 -45.75
CA GLY A 249 -42.88 14.27 -46.37
C GLY A 249 -42.88 14.19 -47.91
N VAL A 250 -43.84 14.88 -48.51
CA VAL A 250 -44.03 14.92 -50.01
C VAL A 250 -43.36 16.19 -50.55
N PRO A 251 -42.29 16.04 -51.36
CA PRO A 251 -41.68 17.17 -52.05
C PRO A 251 -42.68 17.82 -52.99
N LEU A 252 -42.57 19.15 -53.20
CA LEU A 252 -43.31 19.86 -54.23
C LEU A 252 -42.76 19.50 -55.62
N GLU A 253 -43.66 19.35 -56.61
CA GLU A 253 -43.31 18.96 -57.96
C GLU A 253 -42.33 20.00 -58.57
N GLY A 254 -41.23 19.49 -59.14
CA GLY A 254 -40.21 20.33 -59.77
C GLY A 254 -39.28 21.01 -58.75
N LYS A 255 -39.29 20.67 -57.49
CA LYS A 255 -38.37 21.19 -56.43
C LYS A 255 -37.40 20.18 -55.94
N VAL A 256 -36.19 20.60 -55.70
CA VAL A 256 -35.11 19.80 -55.04
C VAL A 256 -34.73 20.50 -53.74
N TYR A 257 -34.59 19.70 -52.68
CA TYR A 257 -34.28 20.17 -51.34
C TYR A 257 -32.86 19.78 -50.95
N THR A 258 -32.06 20.77 -50.57
CA THR A 258 -30.77 20.57 -49.93
C THR A 258 -30.90 20.96 -48.45
N ILE A 259 -30.63 20.04 -47.56
CA ILE A 259 -30.84 20.20 -46.11
C ILE A 259 -29.49 20.19 -45.43
N ASP A 260 -29.13 21.28 -44.77
CA ASP A 260 -27.88 21.46 -44.05
C ASP A 260 -28.17 21.73 -42.56
N VAL A 261 -27.36 21.18 -41.68
CA VAL A 261 -27.39 21.49 -40.23
C VAL A 261 -26.62 22.79 -39.99
N ASP A 262 -27.23 23.70 -39.21
CA ASP A 262 -26.54 24.93 -38.78
C ASP A 262 -25.63 24.63 -37.61
N GLY A 263 -24.33 24.43 -37.89
CA GLY A 263 -23.33 24.08 -36.93
C GLY A 263 -22.79 22.65 -37.08
N GLU A 264 -22.43 22.02 -35.99
CA GLU A 264 -21.89 20.66 -35.99
C GLU A 264 -23.01 19.60 -36.14
N ALA A 265 -22.89 18.75 -37.15
CA ALA A 265 -23.86 17.70 -37.41
C ALA A 265 -23.62 16.50 -36.45
N SER A 266 -23.57 16.75 -35.12
CA SER A 266 -23.40 15.76 -34.09
C SER A 266 -24.11 16.17 -32.80
N VAL A 267 -24.44 15.18 -31.98
CA VAL A 267 -25.09 15.38 -30.70
C VAL A 267 -24.40 14.51 -29.64
N THR A 268 -24.29 15.00 -28.42
CA THR A 268 -23.87 14.20 -27.29
C THR A 268 -25.10 13.62 -26.61
N LEU A 269 -25.22 12.28 -26.63
CA LEU A 269 -26.23 11.55 -25.87
C LEU A 269 -25.65 11.19 -24.52
N THR A 270 -26.38 11.46 -23.44
CA THR A 270 -25.99 11.05 -22.06
C THR A 270 -27.02 10.08 -21.51
N GLY A 271 -26.52 9.06 -20.78
CA GLY A 271 -27.35 8.02 -20.18
C GLY A 271 -26.59 6.72 -19.92
N ASP A 272 -27.32 5.62 -19.88
CA ASP A 272 -26.76 4.29 -19.63
C ASP A 272 -25.78 3.87 -20.73
N LYS A 273 -24.56 3.48 -20.33
CA LYS A 273 -23.48 3.08 -21.24
C LYS A 273 -23.87 1.90 -22.13
N SER A 274 -24.65 0.95 -21.61
CA SER A 274 -25.08 -0.22 -22.38
C SER A 274 -26.05 0.14 -23.49
N ILE A 275 -26.95 1.09 -23.24
CA ILE A 275 -27.90 1.60 -24.26
C ILE A 275 -27.17 2.44 -25.30
N LEU A 276 -26.23 3.31 -24.85
CA LEU A 276 -25.48 4.18 -25.75
C LEU A 276 -24.46 3.43 -26.60
N ALA A 277 -24.02 2.24 -26.19
CA ALA A 277 -23.10 1.43 -26.97
C ALA A 277 -23.68 1.05 -28.33
N ASP A 278 -25.00 0.77 -28.37
CA ASP A 278 -25.73 0.31 -29.57
C ASP A 278 -26.20 1.44 -30.47
N ILE A 279 -25.97 2.71 -30.08
CA ILE A 279 -26.39 3.89 -30.86
C ILE A 279 -25.17 4.47 -31.57
N ASP A 280 -25.08 4.27 -32.88
CA ASP A 280 -23.98 4.80 -33.69
C ASP A 280 -24.33 6.10 -34.43
N GLU A 281 -25.62 6.36 -34.64
CA GLU A 281 -26.12 7.56 -35.32
C GLU A 281 -27.51 7.93 -34.81
N VAL A 282 -27.91 9.18 -34.96
CA VAL A 282 -29.26 9.66 -34.64
C VAL A 282 -29.90 10.24 -35.91
N PHE A 283 -31.04 9.68 -36.29
CA PHE A 283 -31.81 10.15 -37.45
C PHE A 283 -32.64 11.38 -37.07
N LEU A 284 -32.39 12.48 -37.76
CA LEU A 284 -33.14 13.74 -37.62
C LEU A 284 -34.19 13.85 -38.73
N PRO A 285 -35.48 13.64 -38.45
CA PRO A 285 -36.53 13.74 -39.45
C PRO A 285 -36.78 15.20 -39.77
N VAL A 286 -36.59 15.60 -41.05
CA VAL A 286 -36.82 16.95 -41.56
C VAL A 286 -37.95 16.91 -42.58
N SER A 287 -39.08 17.53 -42.27
CA SER A 287 -40.22 17.58 -43.16
C SER A 287 -40.05 18.66 -44.23
N VAL A 288 -40.18 18.24 -45.50
CA VAL A 288 -40.18 19.17 -46.67
C VAL A 288 -41.59 19.42 -47.18
N THR A 289 -42.63 18.91 -46.55
CA THR A 289 -44.02 19.09 -46.97
C THR A 289 -44.39 20.57 -46.87
N GLY A 290 -44.80 21.16 -48.03
CA GLY A 290 -45.25 22.55 -48.09
C GLY A 290 -44.13 23.58 -48.03
N VAL A 291 -42.86 23.22 -48.18
CA VAL A 291 -41.71 24.11 -48.18
C VAL A 291 -41.51 24.64 -49.61
N GLU A 292 -41.87 25.91 -49.89
CA GLU A 292 -41.79 26.53 -51.20
C GLU A 292 -40.51 27.31 -51.43
N SER A 293 -39.86 27.77 -50.34
CA SER A 293 -38.68 28.63 -50.39
C SER A 293 -37.70 28.28 -49.29
N ASN A 294 -36.48 28.83 -49.36
CA ASN A 294 -35.45 28.63 -48.32
C ASN A 294 -36.00 28.97 -46.93
N THR A 295 -35.83 28.05 -46.00
CA THR A 295 -36.32 28.22 -44.63
C THR A 295 -35.37 27.59 -43.64
N THR A 296 -35.38 28.09 -42.42
CA THR A 296 -34.67 27.54 -41.29
C THR A 296 -35.70 26.96 -40.29
N GLN A 297 -35.55 25.71 -39.92
CA GLN A 297 -36.39 25.06 -38.93
C GLN A 297 -35.56 24.74 -37.69
N THR A 298 -36.14 24.88 -36.49
CA THR A 298 -35.56 24.40 -35.24
C THR A 298 -36.25 23.10 -34.90
N LEU A 299 -35.50 22.02 -34.88
CA LEU A 299 -36.00 20.66 -34.61
C LEU A 299 -35.47 20.15 -33.29
N THR A 300 -36.31 19.41 -32.59
CA THR A 300 -35.90 18.65 -31.41
C THR A 300 -35.22 17.37 -31.86
N ILE A 301 -34.04 17.06 -31.28
CA ILE A 301 -33.32 15.85 -31.59
C ILE A 301 -34.06 14.67 -30.95
N PRO A 302 -34.50 13.68 -31.72
CA PRO A 302 -35.20 12.53 -31.18
C PRO A 302 -34.22 11.65 -30.40
N VAL A 303 -34.61 11.23 -29.21
CA VAL A 303 -33.89 10.22 -28.41
C VAL A 303 -34.63 8.90 -28.51
N VAL A 304 -33.87 7.81 -28.67
CA VAL A 304 -34.44 6.45 -28.87
C VAL A 304 -35.11 5.93 -27.59
N ASN A 305 -34.73 6.46 -26.43
CA ASN A 305 -35.22 6.03 -25.13
C ASN A 305 -35.37 7.24 -24.22
N ASP A 306 -36.48 7.32 -23.46
CA ASP A 306 -36.77 8.41 -22.51
C ASP A 306 -35.75 8.52 -21.35
N THR A 307 -34.88 7.52 -21.17
CA THR A 307 -33.79 7.56 -20.20
C THR A 307 -32.54 8.29 -20.69
N LEU A 308 -32.48 8.61 -21.99
CA LEU A 308 -31.36 9.31 -22.60
C LEU A 308 -31.68 10.82 -22.71
N THR A 309 -30.62 11.61 -22.64
CA THR A 309 -30.71 13.06 -22.90
C THR A 309 -29.79 13.46 -24.03
N ALA A 310 -30.27 14.32 -24.91
CA ALA A 310 -29.48 14.88 -26.02
C ALA A 310 -28.98 16.30 -25.67
N THR A 311 -27.72 16.57 -25.93
CA THR A 311 -27.15 17.91 -25.80
C THR A 311 -26.42 18.30 -27.09
N PRO A 312 -26.89 19.34 -27.81
CA PRO A 312 -28.06 20.16 -27.54
C PRO A 312 -29.39 19.38 -27.72
N THR A 313 -30.47 19.81 -27.08
CA THR A 313 -31.81 19.20 -27.24
C THR A 313 -32.48 19.58 -28.55
N THR A 314 -32.10 20.71 -29.12
CA THR A 314 -32.65 21.22 -30.40
C THR A 314 -31.51 21.64 -31.31
N ILE A 315 -31.76 21.53 -32.61
CA ILE A 315 -30.80 21.91 -33.63
C ILE A 315 -31.53 22.72 -34.75
N LYS A 316 -30.82 23.67 -35.33
CA LYS A 316 -31.33 24.43 -36.48
C LYS A 316 -30.90 23.74 -37.75
N VAL A 317 -31.84 23.63 -38.68
CA VAL A 317 -31.66 23.03 -40.00
C VAL A 317 -32.05 24.01 -41.06
N ASN A 318 -31.18 24.25 -42.01
CA ASN A 318 -31.42 25.12 -43.15
C ASN A 318 -31.84 24.28 -44.35
N ILE A 319 -33.04 24.55 -44.84
CA ILE A 319 -33.60 23.90 -46.04
C ILE A 319 -33.48 24.88 -47.20
N ARG A 320 -32.69 24.53 -48.18
CA ARG A 320 -32.54 25.27 -49.43
C ARG A 320 -33.38 24.59 -50.48
N VAL A 321 -34.20 25.41 -51.20
CA VAL A 321 -35.09 24.97 -52.28
C VAL A 321 -34.57 25.44 -53.60
N SER A 322 -34.33 24.53 -54.52
CA SER A 322 -33.96 24.80 -55.90
C SER A 322 -34.95 24.16 -56.86
N ASN A 323 -35.07 24.69 -58.09
CA ASN A 323 -35.87 24.05 -59.11
C ASN A 323 -35.11 22.86 -59.69
N ALA A 324 -35.80 21.76 -59.93
CA ALA A 324 -35.21 20.64 -60.65
C ALA A 324 -34.83 21.18 -62.05
N ALA A 325 -33.57 21.01 -62.45
CA ALA A 325 -33.20 21.35 -63.85
C ALA A 325 -33.99 20.44 -64.76
N GLU A 326 -34.73 21.05 -65.72
CA GLU A 326 -35.33 20.26 -66.76
C GLU A 326 -34.22 19.52 -67.48
N THR A 327 -34.28 18.18 -67.47
CA THR A 327 -33.43 17.33 -68.29
C THR A 327 -33.76 17.71 -69.75
N PRO A 328 -32.80 18.19 -70.60
CA PRO A 328 -33.13 18.44 -72.01
C PRO A 328 -33.63 17.14 -72.62
N ALA A 329 -34.86 17.25 -73.15
CA ALA A 329 -35.45 16.13 -73.89
C ALA A 329 -34.56 15.83 -75.10
N ASP A 330 -34.34 14.59 -75.27
CA ASP A 330 -33.67 13.87 -76.34
C ASP A 330 -34.06 14.47 -77.68
N SER A 331 -33.12 15.16 -78.31
CA SER A 331 -33.28 15.58 -79.73
C SER A 331 -32.71 14.39 -80.57
N GLU A 332 -33.61 13.56 -81.04
CA GLU A 332 -33.33 12.76 -82.23
C GLU A 332 -32.92 13.68 -83.35
N THR A 333 -31.73 13.55 -83.89
CA THR A 333 -31.35 14.05 -85.22
C THR A 333 -30.52 13.01 -85.94
N THR A 334 -31.20 12.47 -86.92
CA THR A 334 -30.79 11.79 -88.13
C THR A 334 -29.33 11.83 -88.51
N ALA A 335 -28.92 10.64 -88.95
CA ALA A 335 -27.68 10.31 -89.59
C ALA A 335 -27.36 11.21 -90.80
N ASP A 336 -26.10 11.59 -90.97
CA ASP A 336 -25.48 11.73 -92.28
C ASP A 336 -24.03 11.22 -92.28
N GLU A 337 -23.74 10.49 -93.32
CA GLU A 337 -22.47 9.81 -93.58
C GLU A 337 -21.44 10.83 -94.05
N GLY A 338 -20.20 10.60 -93.72
CA GLY A 338 -19.10 11.39 -94.31
C GLY A 338 -17.71 10.87 -93.86
N GLU A 339 -17.21 10.05 -94.72
CA GLU A 339 -15.87 9.40 -94.80
C GLU A 339 -14.65 10.30 -94.38
N SER A 340 -13.72 9.57 -93.96
CA SER A 340 -12.30 9.57 -94.45
C SER A 340 -11.20 10.20 -93.63
N SER A 341 -10.35 9.29 -93.27
CA SER A 341 -8.89 9.26 -93.35
C SER A 341 -8.07 9.92 -92.23
N SER A 342 -7.41 9.06 -91.66
CA SER A 342 -5.97 8.71 -91.69
C SER A 342 -5.06 9.54 -90.79
N SER A 343 -4.33 8.77 -90.17
CA SER A 343 -2.92 8.65 -89.79
C SER A 343 -2.60 9.02 -88.33
N ALA A 344 -2.21 7.98 -87.59
CA ALA A 344 -0.82 7.59 -87.26
C ALA A 344 -0.08 8.73 -86.56
N ASP A 345 0.38 8.53 -85.39
CA ASP A 345 1.53 7.77 -85.00
C ASP A 345 1.75 7.95 -83.50
N GLU A 346 2.07 6.87 -82.86
CA GLU A 346 3.20 6.62 -81.98
C GLU A 346 3.47 7.63 -80.87
N SER A 347 3.75 7.32 -79.68
CA SER A 347 4.66 6.28 -79.10
C SER A 347 4.73 6.44 -77.62
N SER A 348 4.67 5.31 -76.98
CA SER A 348 5.57 4.86 -75.90
C SER A 348 5.85 5.80 -74.72
N ALA A 349 5.99 5.38 -73.54
CA ALA A 349 6.50 4.22 -72.90
C ALA A 349 6.38 4.39 -71.42
N ILE A 350 5.89 3.42 -70.67
CA ILE A 350 6.67 2.48 -69.82
C ILE A 350 7.65 3.14 -68.84
N ALA A 351 7.39 2.86 -67.56
CA ALA A 351 8.28 2.32 -66.52
C ALA A 351 7.68 2.56 -65.17
N SER A 352 7.18 1.63 -64.37
CA SER A 352 7.77 0.41 -63.80
C SER A 352 9.10 0.63 -63.10
N SER A 353 9.03 0.53 -61.81
CA SER A 353 10.01 -0.19 -60.96
C SER A 353 9.64 0.11 -59.50
N ALA A 354 9.18 -0.79 -58.73
CA ALA A 354 9.83 -1.96 -58.14
C ALA A 354 10.97 -1.60 -57.19
N SER A 355 10.74 -1.92 -55.91
CA SER A 355 11.62 -2.69 -55.08
C SER A 355 12.99 -2.12 -54.71
N ASP A 356 13.24 -1.92 -53.46
CA ASP A 356 14.31 -2.69 -52.83
C ASP A 356 14.32 -2.57 -51.32
N ASN A 357 14.27 -3.70 -50.72
CA ASN A 357 14.68 -4.00 -49.34
C ASN A 357 16.15 -4.51 -49.43
N PRO A 358 17.03 -4.20 -48.52
CA PRO A 358 18.06 -5.15 -48.22
C PRO A 358 18.04 -5.67 -46.80
N LYS A 359 18.14 -6.93 -46.75
CA LYS A 359 18.33 -7.92 -45.71
C LYS A 359 19.82 -7.95 -45.30
N SER A 360 20.02 -8.17 -43.96
CA SER A 360 21.08 -8.94 -43.32
C SER A 360 22.54 -8.62 -43.56
N GLU A 361 23.28 -8.58 -42.44
CA GLU A 361 24.38 -9.52 -42.20
C GLU A 361 24.74 -9.55 -40.71
N GLU A 362 24.85 -10.79 -40.24
CA GLU A 362 25.54 -11.25 -39.06
C GLU A 362 27.02 -10.85 -39.12
N ASP A 363 27.60 -10.56 -37.98
CA ASP A 363 28.98 -11.00 -37.76
C ASP A 363 29.22 -11.35 -36.29
N GLN A 364 29.68 -12.58 -36.10
CA GLN A 364 30.21 -13.18 -34.88
C GLN A 364 31.66 -12.73 -34.71
N SER A 365 32.07 -12.54 -33.49
CA SER A 365 33.39 -12.89 -32.94
C SER A 365 33.38 -12.54 -31.46
N ASP A 366 33.37 -13.47 -30.57
CA ASP A 366 34.39 -14.40 -30.07
C ASP A 366 35.46 -13.70 -29.22
N SER A 367 35.64 -14.31 -28.08
CA SER A 367 36.77 -14.49 -27.18
C SER A 367 37.09 -13.51 -26.06
N SER A 368 36.97 -14.09 -24.89
CA SER A 368 38.03 -14.24 -23.85
C SER A 368 38.49 -13.03 -23.03
N SER A 369 38.15 -13.00 -21.81
CA SER A 369 39.00 -13.31 -20.63
C SER A 369 38.23 -13.21 -19.36
#